data_7169f6adcd0e9c7aba6575f0bfbf92b6
#
_entry.id   7169f6adcd0e9c7aba6575f0bfbf92b6
#
_cell.length_a   1.000
_cell.length_b   1.000
_cell.length_c   1.000
_cell.angle_alpha   90.00
_cell.angle_beta   90.00
_cell.angle_gamma   90.00
#
_symmetry.space_group_name_H-M   'P 1'
#
loop_
_entity.id
_entity.type
_entity.pdbx_description
1 polymer ?
#
loop_
_entity_poly.entity_id
_entity_poly.type
_entity_poly.pdbx_seq_one_letter_code
_entity_poly.pdbx_strand_id
1 'polypeptide(L)'
;RHKMISNFQLEDFELSQAHTFFWDKYEKSNWFLEQVIATADQELTSRKVAFLLQTPQQDGGQWDMVVSLFEKYGVVPKSVYPESISSSNSRELNTYLNKLLRQDAQILRDLIHSGADSEAVASKKQALLQEIFNFLAMSLGLPPREFDFSYRDKDNQFHTESGLTPQSFY
;
A
#
# COMPACT_ATOMS: atom_id res chain seq x y z
N ARG A 1 12.55 -7.45 12.90
CA ARG A 1 12.87 -6.87 14.19
C ARG A 1 14.16 -7.46 14.79
N HIS A 2 14.22 -8.75 15.08
CA HIS A 2 15.39 -9.39 15.72
C HIS A 2 16.70 -9.17 14.94
N LYS A 3 16.68 -9.29 13.62
CA LYS A 3 17.85 -9.04 12.77
C LYS A 3 18.36 -7.60 12.92
N MET A 4 17.47 -6.61 12.92
CA MET A 4 17.80 -5.20 13.09
C MET A 4 18.38 -4.92 14.50
N ILE A 5 17.74 -5.45 15.54
CA ILE A 5 18.26 -5.32 16.92
C ILE A 5 19.67 -5.90 17.01
N SER A 6 19.94 -7.06 16.41
CA SER A 6 21.27 -7.68 16.41
C SER A 6 22.28 -6.90 15.59
N ASN A 7 21.94 -6.46 14.38
CA ASN A 7 22.87 -5.79 13.48
C ASN A 7 23.29 -4.41 13.98
N PHE A 8 22.35 -3.63 14.52
CA PHE A 8 22.61 -2.29 15.05
C PHE A 8 22.83 -2.26 16.56
N GLN A 9 22.84 -3.42 17.22
CA GLN A 9 23.01 -3.57 18.68
C GLN A 9 22.05 -2.70 19.50
N LEU A 10 20.77 -2.64 19.08
CA LEU A 10 19.73 -1.84 19.70
C LEU A 10 19.14 -2.55 20.94
N GLU A 11 18.69 -1.78 21.93
CA GLU A 11 17.87 -2.31 23.03
C GLU A 11 16.45 -2.62 22.54
N ASP A 12 15.85 -1.72 21.77
CA ASP A 12 14.55 -1.90 21.17
C ASP A 12 14.49 -1.30 19.76
N PHE A 13 13.59 -1.85 18.92
CA PHE A 13 13.42 -1.40 17.56
C PHE A 13 12.03 -1.80 17.04
N GLU A 14 11.36 -0.85 16.37
CA GLU A 14 10.12 -1.12 15.67
C GLU A 14 10.20 -0.69 14.20
N LEU A 15 9.73 -1.56 13.33
CA LEU A 15 9.44 -1.20 11.94
C LEU A 15 8.13 -0.40 11.88
N SER A 16 8.04 0.49 10.90
CA SER A 16 6.81 1.23 10.65
C SER A 16 5.70 0.31 10.15
N GLN A 17 4.65 0.18 10.92
CA GLN A 17 3.42 -0.49 10.50
C GLN A 17 2.65 0.38 9.51
N ALA A 18 2.67 1.70 9.67
CA ALA A 18 2.03 2.64 8.77
C ALA A 18 2.60 2.58 7.34
N HIS A 19 3.92 2.35 7.18
CA HIS A 19 4.54 2.15 5.88
C HIS A 19 4.03 0.88 5.19
N THR A 20 3.99 -0.23 5.93
CA THR A 20 3.45 -1.50 5.41
C THR A 20 1.97 -1.37 5.08
N PHE A 21 1.20 -0.68 5.92
CA PHE A 21 -0.23 -0.42 5.70
C PHE A 21 -0.48 0.41 4.44
N PHE A 22 0.34 1.44 4.18
CA PHE A 22 0.24 2.25 2.96
C PHE A 22 0.33 1.38 1.70
N TRP A 23 1.37 0.56 1.63
CA TRP A 23 1.63 -0.27 0.45
C TRP A 23 0.66 -1.45 0.32
N ASP A 24 0.18 -2.00 1.45
CA ASP A 24 -0.89 -3.01 1.44
C ASP A 24 -2.17 -2.43 0.82
N LYS A 25 -2.58 -1.24 1.22
CA LYS A 25 -3.76 -0.57 0.64
C LYS A 25 -3.59 -0.26 -0.84
N TYR A 26 -2.41 0.18 -1.24
CA TYR A 26 -2.10 0.46 -2.64
C TYR A 26 -2.13 -0.81 -3.51
N GLU A 27 -1.46 -1.88 -3.08
CA GLU A 27 -1.44 -3.14 -3.83
C GLU A 27 -2.80 -3.85 -3.89
N LYS A 28 -3.55 -3.81 -2.81
CA LYS A 28 -4.94 -4.31 -2.82
C LYS A 28 -5.82 -3.52 -3.80
N SER A 29 -5.63 -2.21 -3.88
CA SER A 29 -6.32 -1.38 -4.86
C SER A 29 -5.92 -1.75 -6.30
N ASN A 30 -4.63 -1.91 -6.57
CA ASN A 30 -4.12 -2.35 -7.86
C ASN A 30 -4.70 -3.72 -8.26
N TRP A 31 -4.65 -4.68 -7.35
CA TRP A 31 -5.22 -6.01 -7.57
C TRP A 31 -6.73 -5.96 -7.85
N PHE A 32 -7.47 -5.15 -7.09
CA PHE A 32 -8.91 -4.96 -7.30
C PHE A 32 -9.21 -4.45 -8.72
N LEU A 33 -8.50 -3.41 -9.17
CA LEU A 33 -8.69 -2.86 -10.51
C LEU A 33 -8.32 -3.86 -11.62
N GLU A 34 -7.27 -4.69 -11.42
CA GLU A 34 -6.98 -5.81 -12.33
C GLU A 34 -8.12 -6.82 -12.39
N GLN A 35 -8.70 -7.18 -11.23
CA GLN A 35 -9.84 -8.10 -11.21
C GLN A 35 -11.08 -7.49 -11.88
N VAL A 36 -11.30 -6.18 -11.75
CA VAL A 36 -12.36 -5.46 -12.45
C VAL A 36 -12.19 -5.56 -13.97
N ILE A 37 -10.98 -5.33 -14.47
CA ILE A 37 -10.66 -5.47 -15.90
C ILE A 37 -10.87 -6.91 -16.37
N ALA A 38 -10.34 -7.88 -15.62
CA ALA A 38 -10.43 -9.31 -15.95
C ALA A 38 -11.86 -9.87 -15.90
N THR A 39 -12.79 -9.16 -15.30
CA THR A 39 -14.22 -9.59 -15.18
C THR A 39 -15.19 -8.61 -15.85
N ALA A 40 -14.69 -7.73 -16.70
CA ALA A 40 -15.50 -6.70 -17.32
C ALA A 40 -16.61 -7.26 -18.23
N ASP A 41 -16.40 -8.43 -18.80
CA ASP A 41 -17.37 -9.19 -19.62
C ASP A 41 -18.48 -9.86 -18.81
N GLN A 42 -18.31 -9.98 -17.46
CA GLN A 42 -19.29 -10.63 -16.60
C GLN A 42 -20.33 -9.62 -16.11
N GLU A 43 -21.54 -10.12 -15.87
CA GLU A 43 -22.61 -9.31 -15.27
C GLU A 43 -22.28 -8.89 -13.83
N LEU A 44 -22.78 -7.72 -13.42
CA LEU A 44 -22.60 -7.19 -12.04
C LEU A 44 -23.17 -8.15 -10.98
N THR A 45 -24.18 -8.92 -11.33
CA THR A 45 -24.83 -9.91 -10.47
C THR A 45 -24.09 -11.24 -10.38
N SER A 46 -23.06 -11.45 -11.21
CA SER A 46 -22.22 -12.63 -11.12
C SER A 46 -21.55 -12.73 -9.75
N ARG A 47 -21.42 -13.94 -9.21
CA ARG A 47 -20.89 -14.18 -7.87
C ARG A 47 -19.53 -13.52 -7.66
N LYS A 48 -18.63 -13.59 -8.65
CA LYS A 48 -17.28 -13.02 -8.55
C LYS A 48 -17.31 -11.50 -8.52
N VAL A 49 -18.05 -10.87 -9.44
CA VAL A 49 -18.14 -9.40 -9.53
C VAL A 49 -18.84 -8.84 -8.29
N ALA A 50 -19.95 -9.44 -7.86
CA ALA A 50 -20.66 -9.02 -6.67
C ALA A 50 -19.75 -9.08 -5.42
N PHE A 51 -18.95 -10.15 -5.27
CA PHE A 51 -18.00 -10.30 -4.17
C PHE A 51 -16.90 -9.22 -4.21
N LEU A 52 -16.30 -8.95 -5.38
CA LEU A 52 -15.30 -7.90 -5.55
C LEU A 52 -15.85 -6.52 -5.17
N LEU A 53 -17.04 -6.18 -5.65
CA LEU A 53 -17.65 -4.87 -5.39
C LEU A 53 -18.14 -4.71 -3.94
N GLN A 54 -18.47 -5.80 -3.26
CA GLN A 54 -18.87 -5.78 -1.85
C GLN A 54 -17.71 -5.35 -0.95
N THR A 55 -16.52 -5.89 -1.19
CA THR A 55 -15.32 -5.66 -0.36
C THR A 55 -14.08 -5.38 -1.19
N PRO A 56 -13.98 -4.19 -1.86
CA PRO A 56 -12.82 -3.87 -2.71
C PRO A 56 -11.48 -3.95 -1.99
N GLN A 57 -11.44 -3.46 -0.76
CA GLN A 57 -10.29 -3.55 0.16
C GLN A 57 -10.56 -4.66 1.17
N GLN A 58 -10.31 -5.90 0.76
CA GLN A 58 -10.46 -7.04 1.66
C GLN A 58 -9.57 -6.87 2.89
N ASP A 59 -10.13 -7.19 4.05
CA ASP A 59 -9.38 -7.24 5.29
C ASP A 59 -8.74 -8.63 5.44
N GLY A 60 -7.51 -8.66 5.88
CA GLY A 60 -6.74 -9.89 5.96
C GLY A 60 -5.58 -9.95 4.97
N GLY A 61 -4.65 -10.80 5.24
CA GLY A 61 -3.46 -11.03 4.44
C GLY A 61 -2.79 -12.33 4.86
N GLN A 62 -2.07 -12.92 3.93
CA GLN A 62 -1.23 -14.08 4.16
C GLN A 62 0.22 -13.63 4.34
N TRP A 63 1.04 -14.47 4.96
CA TRP A 63 2.46 -14.17 5.18
C TRP A 63 3.18 -13.79 3.87
N ASP A 64 2.90 -14.50 2.80
CA ASP A 64 3.51 -14.26 1.48
C ASP A 64 3.21 -12.85 0.93
N MET A 65 2.05 -12.29 1.25
CA MET A 65 1.71 -10.91 0.86
C MET A 65 2.62 -9.90 1.57
N VAL A 66 2.87 -10.09 2.86
CA VAL A 66 3.78 -9.22 3.62
C VAL A 66 5.22 -9.34 3.11
N VAL A 67 5.68 -10.56 2.81
CA VAL A 67 7.00 -10.79 2.21
C VAL A 67 7.12 -10.04 0.88
N SER A 68 6.14 -10.18 0.00
CA SER A 68 6.12 -9.51 -1.30
C SER A 68 6.12 -7.98 -1.17
N LEU A 69 5.42 -7.42 -0.17
CA LEU A 69 5.47 -5.98 0.12
C LEU A 69 6.86 -5.53 0.56
N PHE A 70 7.51 -6.29 1.43
CA PHE A 70 8.85 -5.96 1.93
C PHE A 70 9.90 -6.06 0.82
N GLU A 71 9.81 -7.08 -0.04
CA GLU A 71 10.69 -7.23 -1.20
C GLU A 71 10.52 -6.08 -2.21
N LYS A 72 9.27 -5.65 -2.45
CA LYS A 72 8.97 -4.63 -3.44
C LYS A 72 9.22 -3.20 -2.94
N TYR A 73 8.82 -2.90 -1.70
CA TYR A 73 8.79 -1.55 -1.15
C TYR A 73 9.79 -1.33 -0.02
N GLY A 74 10.45 -2.38 0.43
CA GLY A 74 11.36 -2.33 1.58
C GLY A 74 10.63 -2.09 2.89
N VAL A 75 11.40 -1.70 3.89
CA VAL A 75 10.90 -1.37 5.23
C VAL A 75 11.57 -0.10 5.75
N VAL A 76 10.92 0.58 6.68
CA VAL A 76 11.48 1.76 7.34
C VAL A 76 11.30 1.68 8.85
N PRO A 77 12.16 2.35 9.64
CA PRO A 77 11.95 2.51 11.06
C PRO A 77 10.66 3.28 11.37
N LYS A 78 10.03 2.98 12.48
CA LYS A 78 8.84 3.71 12.97
C LYS A 78 9.10 5.20 13.17
N SER A 79 10.33 5.57 13.55
CA SER A 79 10.77 6.96 13.73
C SER A 79 10.79 7.75 12.41
N VAL A 80 11.01 7.07 11.29
CA VAL A 80 11.08 7.68 9.94
C VAL A 80 9.69 7.85 9.34
N TYR A 81 8.81 6.88 9.56
CA TYR A 81 7.42 6.94 9.08
C TYR A 81 6.48 6.53 10.22
N PRO A 82 6.13 7.48 11.08
CA PRO A 82 5.30 7.20 12.26
C PRO A 82 3.83 6.99 11.90
N GLU A 83 3.07 6.50 12.89
CA GLU A 83 1.63 6.38 12.77
C GLU A 83 0.98 7.75 12.59
N SER A 84 0.00 7.81 11.69
CA SER A 84 -0.92 8.93 11.51
C SER A 84 -2.26 8.65 12.23
N ILE A 85 -3.12 9.66 12.31
CA ILE A 85 -4.49 9.47 12.81
C ILE A 85 -5.21 8.42 11.96
N SER A 86 -5.04 8.47 10.63
CA SER A 86 -5.70 7.55 9.70
C SER A 86 -5.13 6.14 9.71
N SER A 87 -3.85 5.93 10.07
CA SER A 87 -3.30 4.58 10.25
C SER A 87 -3.74 3.96 11.57
N SER A 88 -3.83 4.76 12.64
CA SER A 88 -4.29 4.31 13.95
C SER A 88 -5.80 4.05 14.02
N ASN A 89 -6.60 4.75 13.19
CA ASN A 89 -8.05 4.54 13.05
C ASN A 89 -8.45 4.62 11.57
N SER A 90 -8.34 3.53 10.86
CA SER A 90 -8.50 3.45 9.41
C SER A 90 -9.96 3.36 8.92
N ARG A 91 -10.96 3.48 9.79
CA ARG A 91 -12.38 3.32 9.41
C ARG A 91 -12.80 4.30 8.29
N GLU A 92 -12.52 5.58 8.46
CA GLU A 92 -12.90 6.61 7.49
C GLU A 92 -12.12 6.48 6.18
N LEU A 93 -10.80 6.25 6.28
CA LEU A 93 -9.95 5.97 5.14
C LEU A 93 -10.48 4.79 4.32
N ASN A 94 -10.75 3.66 4.96
CA ASN A 94 -11.27 2.47 4.29
C ASN A 94 -12.64 2.71 3.67
N THR A 95 -13.52 3.46 4.33
CA THR A 95 -14.85 3.80 3.80
C THR A 95 -14.72 4.61 2.51
N TYR A 96 -13.88 5.64 2.51
CA TYR A 96 -13.65 6.48 1.36
C TYR A 96 -12.97 5.71 0.22
N LEU A 97 -11.92 4.97 0.53
CA LEU A 97 -11.17 4.16 -0.45
C LEU A 97 -12.07 3.12 -1.13
N ASN A 98 -12.92 2.44 -0.38
CA ASN A 98 -13.89 1.49 -0.93
C ASN A 98 -14.91 2.17 -1.86
N LYS A 99 -15.32 3.40 -1.55
CA LYS A 99 -16.22 4.19 -2.41
C LYS A 99 -15.50 4.60 -3.70
N LEU A 100 -14.27 5.09 -3.59
CA LEU A 100 -13.44 5.47 -4.74
C LEU A 100 -13.23 4.27 -5.67
N LEU A 101 -12.83 3.12 -5.14
CA LEU A 101 -12.59 1.91 -5.93
C LEU A 101 -13.85 1.41 -6.65
N ARG A 102 -15.04 1.55 -6.07
CA ARG A 102 -16.30 1.22 -6.78
C ARG A 102 -16.58 2.18 -7.93
N GLN A 103 -16.27 3.46 -7.74
CA GLN A 103 -16.36 4.45 -8.83
C GLN A 103 -15.36 4.13 -9.94
N ASP A 104 -14.13 3.78 -9.59
CA ASP A 104 -13.08 3.41 -10.54
C ASP A 104 -13.43 2.14 -11.31
N ALA A 105 -14.05 1.17 -10.62
CA ALA A 105 -14.58 -0.05 -11.26
C ALA A 105 -15.61 0.26 -12.33
N GLN A 106 -16.53 1.20 -12.06
CA GLN A 106 -17.53 1.64 -13.05
C GLN A 106 -16.84 2.31 -14.25
N ILE A 107 -15.89 3.23 -14.00
CA ILE A 107 -15.15 3.92 -15.05
C ILE A 107 -14.42 2.93 -15.97
N LEU A 108 -13.73 1.93 -15.41
CA LEU A 108 -12.99 0.94 -16.20
C LEU A 108 -13.94 0.03 -17.00
N ARG A 109 -15.04 -0.41 -16.39
CA ARG A 109 -16.03 -1.25 -17.08
C ARG A 109 -16.70 -0.48 -18.24
N ASP A 110 -17.08 0.76 -18.03
CA ASP A 110 -17.68 1.60 -19.07
C ASP A 110 -16.69 1.83 -20.22
N LEU A 111 -15.42 2.07 -19.91
CA LEU A 111 -14.37 2.24 -20.91
C LEU A 111 -14.21 0.97 -21.78
N ILE A 112 -14.16 -0.22 -21.14
CA ILE A 112 -14.05 -1.51 -21.83
C ILE A 112 -15.30 -1.78 -22.69
N HIS A 113 -16.48 -1.53 -22.16
CA HIS A 113 -17.75 -1.75 -22.89
C HIS A 113 -17.93 -0.75 -24.04
N SER A 114 -17.28 0.41 -24.01
CA SER A 114 -17.25 1.34 -25.14
C SER A 114 -16.33 0.88 -26.29
N GLY A 115 -15.62 -0.23 -26.13
CA GLY A 115 -14.72 -0.79 -27.14
C GLY A 115 -13.31 -0.21 -27.10
N ALA A 116 -12.89 0.39 -26.00
CA ALA A 116 -11.52 0.86 -25.83
C ALA A 116 -10.51 -0.30 -25.94
N ASP A 117 -9.36 -0.01 -26.52
CA ASP A 117 -8.27 -0.99 -26.60
C ASP A 117 -7.57 -1.20 -25.25
N SER A 118 -6.72 -2.22 -25.21
CA SER A 118 -6.00 -2.59 -23.98
C SER A 118 -5.03 -1.50 -23.50
N GLU A 119 -4.48 -0.70 -24.41
CA GLU A 119 -3.56 0.39 -24.07
C GLU A 119 -4.31 1.54 -23.38
N ALA A 120 -5.46 1.92 -23.91
CA ALA A 120 -6.33 2.93 -23.29
C ALA A 120 -6.82 2.50 -21.88
N VAL A 121 -7.20 1.23 -21.73
CA VAL A 121 -7.62 0.66 -20.44
C VAL A 121 -6.45 0.67 -19.43
N ALA A 122 -5.26 0.23 -19.85
CA ALA A 122 -4.07 0.24 -19.00
C ALA A 122 -3.67 1.66 -18.58
N SER A 123 -3.69 2.62 -19.52
CA SER A 123 -3.42 4.04 -19.24
C SER A 123 -4.43 4.61 -18.23
N LYS A 124 -5.72 4.33 -18.41
CA LYS A 124 -6.76 4.78 -17.46
C LYS A 124 -6.57 4.17 -16.09
N LYS A 125 -6.28 2.87 -15.99
CA LYS A 125 -5.97 2.20 -14.72
C LYS A 125 -4.81 2.89 -14.00
N GLN A 126 -3.72 3.21 -14.71
CA GLN A 126 -2.57 3.90 -14.11
C GLN A 126 -2.95 5.28 -13.55
N ALA A 127 -3.78 6.04 -14.27
CA ALA A 127 -4.27 7.33 -13.80
C ALA A 127 -5.10 7.17 -12.50
N LEU A 128 -5.99 6.18 -12.44
CA LEU A 128 -6.78 5.88 -11.24
C LEU A 128 -5.89 5.44 -10.06
N LEU A 129 -4.88 4.61 -10.32
CA LEU A 129 -3.91 4.22 -9.29
C LEU A 129 -3.10 5.42 -8.76
N GLN A 130 -2.79 6.40 -9.62
CA GLN A 130 -2.13 7.63 -9.18
C GLN A 130 -3.04 8.47 -8.27
N GLU A 131 -4.33 8.52 -8.54
CA GLU A 131 -5.33 9.19 -7.68
C GLU A 131 -5.42 8.49 -6.31
N ILE A 132 -5.45 7.15 -6.31
CA ILE A 132 -5.43 6.34 -5.08
C ILE A 132 -4.13 6.59 -4.29
N PHE A 133 -2.98 6.61 -4.95
CA PHE A 133 -1.70 6.92 -4.31
C PHE A 133 -1.73 8.30 -3.64
N ASN A 134 -2.22 9.32 -4.35
CA ASN A 134 -2.33 10.67 -3.82
C ASN A 134 -3.28 10.73 -2.61
N PHE A 135 -4.41 10.03 -2.67
CA PHE A 135 -5.33 9.92 -1.54
C PHE A 135 -4.68 9.26 -0.31
N LEU A 136 -3.96 8.16 -0.52
CA LEU A 136 -3.23 7.49 0.56
C LEU A 136 -2.13 8.39 1.13
N ALA A 137 -1.38 9.11 0.27
CA ALA A 137 -0.33 10.03 0.70
C ALA A 137 -0.88 11.23 1.51
N MET A 138 -2.05 11.75 1.14
CA MET A 138 -2.73 12.79 1.94
C MET A 138 -3.21 12.28 3.31
N SER A 139 -3.61 11.02 3.39
CA SER A 139 -4.19 10.44 4.61
C SER A 139 -3.15 9.87 5.57
N LEU A 140 -2.06 9.30 5.03
CA LEU A 140 -1.06 8.53 5.78
C LEU A 140 0.32 9.19 5.80
N GLY A 141 0.54 10.20 4.97
CA GLY A 141 1.86 10.76 4.67
C GLY A 141 2.48 10.12 3.43
N LEU A 142 3.43 10.84 2.83
CA LEU A 142 4.18 10.34 1.67
C LEU A 142 5.26 9.35 2.13
N PRO A 143 5.28 8.10 1.64
CA PRO A 143 6.35 7.16 1.96
C PRO A 143 7.73 7.71 1.56
N PRO A 144 8.75 7.61 2.42
CA PRO A 144 10.07 8.11 2.13
C PRO A 144 10.73 7.29 1.01
N ARG A 145 11.44 7.97 0.12
CA ARG A 145 12.29 7.33 -0.89
C ARG A 145 13.70 7.11 -0.38
N GLU A 146 14.15 8.02 0.46
CA GLU A 146 15.45 8.03 1.12
C GLU A 146 15.28 8.61 2.52
N PHE A 147 16.08 8.15 3.47
CA PHE A 147 16.05 8.63 4.85
C PHE A 147 17.37 8.39 5.56
N ASP A 148 17.59 9.14 6.64
CA ASP A 148 18.65 8.89 7.61
C ASP A 148 18.07 8.17 8.82
N PHE A 149 18.80 7.19 9.33
CA PHE A 149 18.45 6.46 10.53
C PHE A 149 19.45 6.74 11.65
N SER A 150 19.02 7.52 12.63
CA SER A 150 19.81 7.83 13.82
C SER A 150 19.33 6.99 14.99
N TYR A 151 20.26 6.38 15.72
CA TYR A 151 19.96 5.49 16.84
C TYR A 151 21.04 5.54 17.90
N ARG A 152 20.73 5.02 19.10
CA ARG A 152 21.72 4.70 20.13
C ARG A 152 21.80 3.19 20.27
N ASP A 153 23.01 2.68 20.33
CA ASP A 153 23.25 1.28 20.60
C ASP A 153 23.10 0.95 22.11
N LYS A 154 23.23 -0.33 22.45
CA LYS A 154 23.16 -0.81 23.83
C LYS A 154 24.21 -0.20 24.78
N ASP A 155 25.31 0.34 24.23
CA ASP A 155 26.36 1.04 24.97
C ASP A 155 26.10 2.55 25.03
N ASN A 156 24.90 2.99 24.63
CA ASN A 156 24.44 4.40 24.57
C ASN A 156 25.24 5.28 23.61
N GLN A 157 26.00 4.70 22.67
CA GLN A 157 26.70 5.42 21.64
C GLN A 157 25.73 5.84 20.54
N PHE A 158 25.88 7.07 20.06
CA PHE A 158 25.07 7.64 18.99
C PHE A 158 25.65 7.28 17.62
N HIS A 159 24.77 6.78 16.75
CA HIS A 159 25.09 6.42 15.38
C HIS A 159 24.08 7.05 14.42
N THR A 160 24.52 7.29 13.18
CA THR A 160 23.66 7.73 12.08
C THR A 160 24.08 6.99 10.80
N GLU A 161 23.11 6.31 10.20
CA GLU A 161 23.22 5.74 8.85
C GLU A 161 22.50 6.68 7.91
N SER A 162 23.18 7.21 6.90
CA SER A 162 22.63 8.22 6.00
C SER A 162 22.37 7.67 4.59
N GLY A 163 21.42 8.26 3.87
CA GLY A 163 21.14 7.93 2.49
C GLY A 163 20.54 6.52 2.29
N LEU A 164 19.84 6.02 3.29
CA LEU A 164 19.18 4.72 3.22
C LEU A 164 17.91 4.82 2.38
N THR A 165 17.68 3.80 1.54
CA THR A 165 16.37 3.58 0.94
C THR A 165 15.62 2.50 1.72
N PRO A 166 14.27 2.44 1.64
CA PRO A 166 13.51 1.37 2.27
C PRO A 166 13.99 -0.04 1.87
N GLN A 167 14.43 -0.21 0.62
CA GLN A 167 14.97 -1.48 0.10
C GLN A 167 16.37 -1.78 0.65
N SER A 168 17.26 -0.78 0.76
CA SER A 168 18.60 -0.99 1.31
C SER A 168 18.58 -1.27 2.81
N PHE A 169 17.52 -0.82 3.49
CA PHE A 169 17.30 -1.06 4.91
C PHE A 169 16.69 -2.43 5.20
N TYR A 170 15.97 -3.06 4.24
CA TYR A 170 15.42 -4.41 4.33
C TYR A 170 16.48 -5.50 4.22
#